data_16bdc3cfee8c4dbd5087d51dae6adb2e
#
_entry.id   16bdc3cfee8c4dbd5087d51dae6adb2e
#
_cell.length_a   1.000
_cell.length_b   1.000
_cell.length_c   1.000
_cell.angle_alpha   90.00
_cell.angle_beta   90.00
_cell.angle_gamma   90.00
#
_symmetry.space_group_name_H-M   'P 1'
#
loop_
_entity.id
_entity.type
_entity.pdbx_description
1 polymer ?
#
loop_
_entity_poly.entity_id
_entity_poly.type
_entity_poly.pdbx_seq_one_letter_code
_entity_poly.pdbx_strand_id
1 'polypeptide(L)'
;MTATAAEKRARLVEIVKARSFQEGPEMKLASGKTSTFYFNMKPTMLDPEGAALIAELMLDAIGGVEADLVGGLEMGAVPIASAIAAVSHVQNRPVGAFFVRKQAKEHGTQSLVEGLVRGDTMQGKRV
;
A
#
# COMPACT_ATOMS: atom_id res chain seq x y z
N MET A 1 18.48 -6.15 17.79
CA MET A 1 17.47 -5.20 18.32
C MET A 1 16.52 -4.78 17.23
N THR A 2 15.26 -4.75 17.55
CA THR A 2 14.21 -4.35 16.62
C THR A 2 14.03 -2.82 16.67
N ALA A 3 13.95 -2.18 15.51
CA ALA A 3 13.70 -0.74 15.44
C ALA A 3 12.32 -0.40 15.98
N THR A 4 12.20 0.74 16.67
CA THR A 4 10.92 1.25 17.14
C THR A 4 10.10 1.81 15.99
N ALA A 5 8.80 1.99 16.19
CA ALA A 5 7.94 2.64 15.20
C ALA A 5 8.43 4.04 14.83
N ALA A 6 8.91 4.81 15.82
CA ALA A 6 9.47 6.13 15.58
C ALA A 6 10.73 6.09 14.71
N GLU A 7 11.62 5.13 14.95
CA GLU A 7 12.82 4.93 14.14
C GLU A 7 12.50 4.51 12.72
N LYS A 8 11.55 3.58 12.56
CA LYS A 8 11.05 3.14 11.24
C LYS A 8 10.46 4.31 10.47
N ARG A 9 9.65 5.12 11.13
CA ARG A 9 9.03 6.29 10.51
C ARG A 9 10.08 7.30 10.06
N ALA A 10 11.06 7.60 10.91
CA ALA A 10 12.14 8.52 10.56
C ALA A 10 12.93 8.02 9.36
N ARG A 11 13.24 6.72 9.32
CA ARG A 11 13.92 6.12 8.17
C ARG A 11 13.08 6.18 6.90
N LEU A 12 11.79 5.89 6.99
CA LEU A 12 10.89 5.96 5.83
C LEU A 12 10.82 7.39 5.28
N VAL A 13 10.79 8.40 6.15
CA VAL A 13 10.80 9.81 5.73
C VAL A 13 12.06 10.11 4.90
N GLU A 14 13.23 9.61 5.31
CA GLU A 14 14.47 9.78 4.55
C GLU A 14 14.36 9.14 3.15
N ILE A 15 13.80 7.94 3.07
CA ILE A 15 13.64 7.24 1.81
C ILE A 15 12.66 7.99 0.89
N VAL A 16 11.54 8.45 1.44
CA VAL A 16 10.55 9.22 0.67
C VAL A 16 11.17 10.51 0.13
N LYS A 17 11.92 11.22 0.95
CA LYS A 17 12.62 12.43 0.50
C LYS A 17 13.59 12.16 -0.64
N ALA A 18 14.34 11.08 -0.54
CA ALA A 18 15.34 10.73 -1.53
C ALA A 18 14.76 10.19 -2.83
N ARG A 19 13.65 9.43 -2.75
CA ARG A 19 13.14 8.66 -3.89
C ARG A 19 11.83 9.19 -4.47
N SER A 20 11.01 9.82 -3.67
CA SER A 20 9.61 10.08 -4.03
C SER A 20 9.22 11.55 -4.02
N PHE A 21 9.95 12.38 -3.29
CA PHE A 21 9.63 13.79 -3.17
C PHE A 21 10.41 14.60 -4.20
N GLN A 22 9.70 15.43 -4.96
CA GLN A 22 10.30 16.36 -5.91
C GLN A 22 9.85 17.77 -5.58
N GLU A 23 10.80 18.66 -5.50
CA GLU A 23 10.59 20.08 -5.30
C GLU A 23 11.20 20.82 -6.48
N GLY A 24 10.54 21.88 -6.95
CA GLY A 24 11.08 22.57 -8.10
C GLY A 24 10.14 23.62 -8.67
N PRO A 25 10.37 24.03 -9.93
CA PRO A 25 9.47 24.96 -10.59
C PRO A 25 8.06 24.38 -10.67
N GLU A 26 7.09 25.27 -10.84
CA GLU A 26 5.68 24.91 -10.89
C GLU A 26 5.42 23.73 -11.84
N MET A 27 4.74 22.71 -11.33
CA MET A 27 4.40 21.49 -12.05
C MET A 27 2.90 21.37 -12.19
N LYS A 28 2.43 20.89 -13.35
CA LYS A 28 1.02 20.66 -13.59
C LYS A 28 0.65 19.23 -13.13
N LEU A 29 -0.33 19.15 -12.24
CA LEU A 29 -0.84 17.88 -11.73
C LEU A 29 -1.92 17.32 -12.65
N ALA A 30 -2.23 16.03 -12.49
CA ALA A 30 -3.30 15.37 -13.24
C ALA A 30 -4.67 16.04 -13.05
N SER A 31 -4.89 16.68 -11.91
CA SER A 31 -6.11 17.45 -11.61
C SER A 31 -6.22 18.76 -12.39
N GLY A 32 -5.17 19.16 -13.12
CA GLY A 32 -5.08 20.46 -13.80
C GLY A 32 -4.56 21.59 -12.92
N LYS A 33 -4.40 21.35 -11.62
CA LYS A 33 -3.82 22.31 -10.67
C LYS A 33 -2.30 22.31 -10.79
N THR A 34 -1.67 23.41 -10.36
CA THR A 34 -0.21 23.53 -10.34
C THR A 34 0.30 23.38 -8.91
N SER A 35 1.51 22.87 -8.78
CA SER A 35 2.18 22.70 -7.48
C SER A 35 3.68 22.90 -7.64
N THR A 36 4.34 23.34 -6.56
CA THR A 36 5.79 23.44 -6.49
C THR A 36 6.44 22.18 -5.91
N PHE A 37 5.63 21.19 -5.54
CA PHE A 37 6.13 19.90 -5.08
C PHE A 37 5.24 18.77 -5.62
N TYR A 38 5.80 17.58 -5.67
CA TYR A 38 5.14 16.39 -6.15
C TYR A 38 5.67 15.16 -5.44
N PHE A 39 4.78 14.25 -5.07
CA PHE A 39 5.14 12.94 -4.52
C PHE A 39 4.83 11.85 -5.54
N ASN A 40 5.87 11.16 -5.98
CA ASN A 40 5.70 9.91 -6.71
C ASN A 40 6.13 8.77 -5.80
N MET A 41 5.17 8.11 -5.20
CA MET A 41 5.46 7.08 -4.19
C MET A 41 5.96 5.75 -4.77
N LYS A 42 5.84 5.54 -6.07
CA LYS A 42 6.25 4.27 -6.70
C LYS A 42 7.70 3.89 -6.41
N PRO A 43 8.69 4.81 -6.53
CA PRO A 43 10.07 4.44 -6.22
C PRO A 43 10.29 4.00 -4.76
N THR A 44 9.50 4.51 -3.82
CA THR A 44 9.56 4.09 -2.42
C THR A 44 8.81 2.77 -2.19
N MET A 45 7.60 2.64 -2.75
CA MET A 45 6.78 1.44 -2.60
C MET A 45 7.42 0.20 -3.22
N LEU A 46 8.28 0.38 -4.20
CA LEU A 46 8.95 -0.70 -4.92
C LEU A 46 10.40 -0.90 -4.50
N ASP A 47 10.87 -0.10 -3.54
CA ASP A 47 12.18 -0.26 -2.92
C ASP A 47 12.10 -1.32 -1.83
N PRO A 48 13.08 -2.24 -1.71
CA PRO A 48 13.03 -3.28 -0.70
C PRO A 48 12.85 -2.77 0.72
N GLU A 49 13.62 -1.77 1.12
CA GLU A 49 13.51 -1.19 2.47
C GLU A 49 12.23 -0.36 2.61
N GLY A 50 11.91 0.44 1.59
CA GLY A 50 10.70 1.26 1.58
C GLY A 50 9.43 0.43 1.71
N ALA A 51 9.32 -0.64 0.93
CA ALA A 51 8.18 -1.55 0.98
C ALA A 51 8.03 -2.21 2.35
N ALA A 52 9.14 -2.69 2.92
CA ALA A 52 9.13 -3.34 4.23
C ALA A 52 8.70 -2.36 5.34
N LEU A 53 9.25 -1.14 5.33
CA LEU A 53 8.91 -0.13 6.33
C LEU A 53 7.44 0.30 6.23
N ILE A 54 6.93 0.50 5.02
CA ILE A 54 5.52 0.82 4.81
C ILE A 54 4.65 -0.28 5.40
N ALA A 55 4.94 -1.54 5.07
CA ALA A 55 4.15 -2.66 5.56
C ALA A 55 4.21 -2.80 7.09
N GLU A 56 5.38 -2.69 7.67
CA GLU A 56 5.55 -2.77 9.13
C GLU A 56 4.81 -1.66 9.85
N LEU A 57 4.92 -0.42 9.37
CA LEU A 57 4.23 0.72 9.97
C LEU A 57 2.72 0.63 9.80
N MET A 58 2.24 0.14 8.66
CA MET A 58 0.81 -0.08 8.44
C MET A 58 0.27 -1.15 9.39
N LEU A 59 0.99 -2.24 9.58
CA LEU A 59 0.62 -3.28 10.53
C LEU A 59 0.62 -2.76 11.97
N ASP A 60 1.60 -1.94 12.33
CA ASP A 60 1.63 -1.27 13.64
C ASP A 60 0.41 -0.38 13.83
N ALA A 61 0.02 0.38 12.79
CA ALA A 61 -1.14 1.26 12.83
C ALA A 61 -2.45 0.49 12.97
N ILE A 62 -2.56 -0.67 12.34
CA ILE A 62 -3.72 -1.56 12.52
C ILE A 62 -3.79 -2.02 13.98
N GLY A 63 -2.63 -2.27 14.59
CA GLY A 63 -2.53 -2.58 16.02
C GLY A 63 -3.34 -3.82 16.42
N GLY A 64 -4.22 -3.65 17.41
CA GLY A 64 -5.06 -4.72 17.91
C GLY A 64 -6.37 -4.92 17.14
N VAL A 65 -6.60 -4.16 16.07
CA VAL A 65 -7.79 -4.34 15.23
C VAL A 65 -7.65 -5.65 14.44
N GLU A 66 -8.65 -6.49 14.53
CA GLU A 66 -8.69 -7.74 13.77
C GLU A 66 -9.14 -7.44 12.34
N ALA A 67 -8.18 -7.27 11.44
CA ALA A 67 -8.43 -7.11 10.02
C ALA A 67 -8.22 -8.45 9.32
N ASP A 68 -9.15 -8.84 8.47
CA ASP A 68 -9.02 -10.03 7.64
C ASP A 68 -8.24 -9.73 6.37
N LEU A 69 -8.48 -8.56 5.80
CA LEU A 69 -7.92 -8.14 4.53
C LEU A 69 -7.55 -6.66 4.56
N VAL A 70 -6.53 -6.31 3.78
CA VAL A 70 -6.20 -4.91 3.46
C VAL A 70 -6.25 -4.74 1.95
N GLY A 71 -6.61 -3.56 1.48
CA GLY A 71 -6.67 -3.34 0.05
C GLY A 71 -6.97 -1.91 -0.34
N GLY A 72 -7.14 -1.70 -1.62
CA GLY A 72 -7.46 -0.39 -2.19
C GLY A 72 -7.50 -0.44 -3.70
N LEU A 73 -7.61 0.73 -4.30
CA LEU A 73 -7.70 0.87 -5.75
C LEU A 73 -6.38 0.59 -6.46
N GLU A 74 -6.47 -0.12 -7.59
CA GLU A 74 -5.34 -0.25 -8.49
C GLU A 74 -4.92 1.11 -9.03
N MET A 75 -3.68 1.35 -9.42
CA MET A 75 -2.53 0.44 -9.26
C MET A 75 -1.81 0.71 -7.95
N GLY A 76 -1.95 1.91 -7.40
CA GLY A 76 -1.16 2.38 -6.26
C GLY A 76 -1.27 1.51 -5.01
N ALA A 77 -2.45 0.98 -4.73
CA ALA A 77 -2.65 0.14 -3.55
C ALA A 77 -2.02 -1.25 -3.68
N VAL A 78 -1.80 -1.74 -4.90
CA VAL A 78 -1.34 -3.12 -5.13
C VAL A 78 0.00 -3.43 -4.46
N PRO A 79 1.08 -2.66 -4.69
CA PRO A 79 2.36 -2.95 -4.04
C PRO A 79 2.30 -2.82 -2.52
N ILE A 80 1.54 -1.87 -2.00
CA ILE A 80 1.40 -1.67 -0.55
C ILE A 80 0.66 -2.87 0.07
N ALA A 81 -0.48 -3.25 -0.47
CA ALA A 81 -1.28 -4.36 0.04
C ALA A 81 -0.51 -5.69 -0.03
N SER A 82 0.19 -5.90 -1.13
CA SER A 82 1.03 -7.10 -1.31
C SER A 82 2.16 -7.16 -0.27
N ALA A 83 2.83 -6.05 -0.02
CA ALA A 83 3.89 -5.97 0.98
C ALA A 83 3.33 -6.24 2.39
N ILE A 84 2.17 -5.68 2.72
CA ILE A 84 1.52 -5.91 4.02
C ILE A 84 1.21 -7.40 4.20
N ALA A 85 0.64 -8.06 3.18
CA ALA A 85 0.33 -9.48 3.24
C ALA A 85 1.59 -10.31 3.54
N ALA A 86 2.68 -10.05 2.80
CA ALA A 86 3.93 -10.77 2.98
C ALA A 86 4.53 -10.56 4.38
N VAL A 87 4.62 -9.31 4.84
CA VAL A 87 5.19 -8.98 6.15
C VAL A 87 4.31 -9.52 7.28
N SER A 88 2.98 -9.49 7.12
CA SER A 88 2.07 -10.02 8.12
C SER A 88 2.30 -11.52 8.38
N HIS A 89 2.61 -12.27 7.33
CA HIS A 89 2.96 -13.68 7.46
C HIS A 89 4.24 -13.86 8.28
N VAL A 90 5.27 -13.06 7.98
CA VAL A 90 6.54 -13.11 8.72
C VAL A 90 6.35 -12.76 10.20
N GLN A 91 5.43 -11.86 10.49
CA GLN A 91 5.11 -11.43 11.86
C GLN A 91 4.14 -12.36 12.58
N ASN A 92 3.70 -13.45 11.95
CA ASN A 92 2.69 -14.37 12.51
C ASN A 92 1.35 -13.68 12.85
N ARG A 93 1.00 -12.67 12.06
CA ARG A 93 -0.28 -11.95 12.17
C ARG A 93 -0.92 -11.87 10.78
N PRO A 94 -1.31 -13.01 10.19
CA PRO A 94 -1.68 -13.05 8.78
C PRO A 94 -2.88 -12.15 8.45
N VAL A 95 -2.66 -11.27 7.49
CA VAL A 95 -3.69 -10.40 6.91
C VAL A 95 -3.58 -10.56 5.40
N GLY A 96 -4.66 -10.96 4.76
CA GLY A 96 -4.69 -11.09 3.31
C GLY A 96 -4.80 -9.74 2.63
N ALA A 97 -4.68 -9.75 1.31
CA ALA A 97 -4.77 -8.52 0.52
C ALA A 97 -5.74 -8.69 -0.63
N PHE A 98 -6.32 -7.57 -1.05
CA PHE A 98 -7.14 -7.48 -2.25
C PHE A 98 -6.87 -6.15 -2.94
N PHE A 99 -7.29 -6.02 -4.18
CA PHE A 99 -7.34 -4.70 -4.80
C PHE A 99 -8.61 -4.56 -5.63
N VAL A 100 -8.99 -3.32 -5.86
CA VAL A 100 -10.20 -2.99 -6.62
C VAL A 100 -9.77 -2.42 -7.97
N ARG A 101 -10.33 -2.97 -9.03
CA ARG A 101 -10.07 -2.49 -10.39
C ARG A 101 -10.87 -1.22 -10.64
N LYS A 102 -10.33 -0.35 -11.48
CA LYS A 102 -11.04 0.87 -11.90
C LYS A 102 -12.20 0.54 -12.83
N GLN A 103 -12.04 -0.53 -13.62
CA GLN A 103 -13.06 -1.00 -14.55
C GLN A 103 -13.12 -2.53 -14.51
N ALA A 104 -14.30 -3.09 -14.70
CA ALA A 104 -14.49 -4.53 -14.79
C ALA A 104 -13.71 -5.07 -15.99
N LYS A 105 -13.24 -6.32 -15.87
CA LYS A 105 -12.58 -7.03 -16.96
C LYS A 105 -13.55 -7.18 -18.14
N GLU A 106 -13.03 -7.07 -19.35
CA GLU A 106 -13.79 -7.37 -20.57
C GLU A 106 -14.08 -8.86 -20.69
N HIS A 107 -13.20 -9.69 -20.13
CA HIS A 107 -13.27 -11.14 -20.18
C HIS A 107 -13.19 -11.74 -18.78
N GLY A 108 -13.74 -12.93 -18.60
CA GLY A 108 -13.72 -13.65 -17.34
C GLY A 108 -14.88 -13.25 -16.43
N THR A 109 -14.63 -13.21 -15.12
CA THR A 109 -15.66 -13.00 -14.11
C THR A 109 -16.19 -11.56 -14.04
N GLN A 110 -15.57 -10.62 -14.71
CA GLN A 110 -15.91 -9.19 -14.68
C GLN A 110 -15.96 -8.60 -13.26
N SER A 111 -15.27 -9.25 -12.31
CA SER A 111 -15.19 -8.77 -10.93
C SER A 111 -14.31 -7.53 -10.83
N LEU A 112 -14.75 -6.56 -10.03
CA LEU A 112 -13.91 -5.39 -9.68
C LEU A 112 -12.92 -5.72 -8.58
N VAL A 113 -13.23 -6.69 -7.72
CA VAL A 113 -12.36 -7.09 -6.61
C VAL A 113 -11.49 -8.26 -7.03
N GLU A 114 -10.18 -8.10 -6.85
CA GLU A 114 -9.19 -9.12 -7.16
C GLU A 114 -8.45 -9.53 -5.90
N GLY A 115 -8.06 -10.81 -5.82
CA GLY A 115 -7.26 -11.34 -4.72
C GLY A 115 -7.97 -12.35 -3.86
N LEU A 116 -9.29 -12.49 -3.99
CA LEU A 116 -10.03 -13.50 -3.25
C LEU A 116 -9.91 -14.87 -3.94
N VAL A 117 -9.90 -15.93 -3.15
CA VAL A 117 -9.94 -17.27 -3.71
C VAL A 117 -11.29 -17.52 -4.37
N ARG A 118 -11.31 -18.42 -5.34
CA ARG A 118 -12.52 -18.75 -6.08
C ARG A 118 -13.63 -19.20 -5.12
N GLY A 119 -14.80 -18.58 -5.25
CA GLY A 119 -15.96 -18.88 -4.43
C GLY A 119 -16.04 -18.10 -3.11
N ASP A 120 -15.00 -17.33 -2.79
CA ASP A 120 -15.01 -16.47 -1.61
C ASP A 120 -15.63 -15.10 -1.92
N THR A 121 -16.05 -14.40 -0.88
CA THR A 121 -16.65 -13.06 -0.98
C THR A 121 -16.08 -12.14 0.08
N MET A 122 -16.32 -10.83 -0.10
CA MET A 122 -15.95 -9.83 0.90
C MET A 122 -16.92 -9.80 2.08
N GLN A 123 -18.08 -10.40 1.92
CA GLN A 123 -19.14 -10.35 2.93
C GLN A 123 -18.68 -10.94 4.26
N GLY A 124 -18.89 -10.21 5.34
CA GLY A 124 -18.52 -10.64 6.68
C GLY A 124 -17.05 -10.44 7.04
N LYS A 125 -16.23 -9.96 6.11
CA LYS A 125 -14.82 -9.71 6.35
C LYS A 125 -14.59 -8.30 6.86
N ARG A 126 -13.62 -8.15 7.76
CA ARG A 126 -13.15 -6.84 8.23
C ARG A 126 -12.01 -6.36 7.34
N VAL A 127 -12.19 -5.20 6.73
CA VAL A 127 -11.19 -4.64 5.81
C VAL A 127 -10.76 -3.25 6.24
#